data_710d9b077779e1da4d9855fc99670914
#
_entry.id   710d9b077779e1da4d9855fc99670914
#
_cell.length_a   1.000
_cell.length_b   1.000
_cell.length_c   1.000
_cell.angle_alpha   90.00
_cell.angle_beta   90.00
_cell.angle_gamma   90.00
#
_symmetry.space_group_name_H-M   'P 1'
#
loop_
_entity.id
_entity.type
_entity.pdbx_description
1 polymer ?
#
loop_
_entity_poly.entity_id
_entity_poly.type
_entity_poly.pdbx_seq_one_letter_code
_entity_poly.pdbx_strand_id
1 'polypeptide(L)'
;MSPAPVLRASRRTTLGGALAGVALLAGCDLGSDDPGSAPTPAADPDDPDTSLVEEVVDDLVATLAIVEAVRHRHGSLRRQLGELAKVHRAHLEALGSKERPGRPGPRTADADEALALVRRREQRHQRLLTDRAVQAQSGRLARLLASMSAAVAQQLAVLPLDKGDR
;
A
#
# COMPACT_ATOMS: atom_id res chain seq x y z
N MET A 1 -55.38 3.80 -35.83
CA MET A 1 -54.67 3.36 -34.64
C MET A 1 -53.20 3.15 -35.02
N SER A 2 -52.34 4.15 -34.76
CA SER A 2 -50.92 4.09 -35.11
C SER A 2 -50.12 3.65 -33.88
N PRO A 3 -49.19 2.71 -34.01
CA PRO A 3 -48.34 2.31 -32.88
C PRO A 3 -47.21 3.33 -32.66
N ALA A 4 -46.93 3.67 -31.39
CA ALA A 4 -45.87 4.58 -30.96
C ALA A 4 -44.47 3.94 -31.11
N PRO A 5 -43.42 4.71 -31.40
CA PRO A 5 -42.07 4.18 -31.52
C PRO A 5 -41.43 3.96 -30.14
N VAL A 6 -40.91 2.74 -29.93
CA VAL A 6 -40.17 2.34 -28.75
C VAL A 6 -38.73 2.91 -28.86
N LEU A 7 -38.39 3.87 -28.04
CA LEU A 7 -37.01 4.41 -27.91
C LEU A 7 -36.10 3.36 -27.25
N ARG A 8 -35.26 2.70 -28.04
CA ARG A 8 -34.15 1.88 -27.55
C ARG A 8 -33.05 2.81 -27.01
N ALA A 9 -32.90 2.89 -25.69
CA ALA A 9 -31.80 3.55 -25.04
C ALA A 9 -30.48 2.78 -25.28
N SER A 10 -29.61 3.37 -26.09
CA SER A 10 -28.27 2.87 -26.37
C SER A 10 -27.35 3.08 -25.14
N ARG A 11 -26.86 1.99 -24.54
CA ARG A 11 -25.92 1.98 -23.40
C ARG A 11 -24.45 2.20 -23.85
N ARG A 12 -24.20 3.10 -24.76
CA ARG A 12 -22.84 3.36 -25.26
C ARG A 12 -22.51 4.84 -25.28
N THR A 13 -22.38 5.48 -24.12
CA THR A 13 -21.68 6.77 -24.01
C THR A 13 -21.51 7.16 -22.54
N THR A 14 -20.56 6.54 -21.82
CA THR A 14 -19.98 7.12 -20.60
C THR A 14 -18.57 6.56 -20.34
N LEU A 15 -17.69 6.70 -21.33
CA LEU A 15 -16.25 6.44 -21.19
C LEU A 15 -15.48 7.63 -21.74
N GLY A 16 -15.71 8.80 -21.17
CA GLY A 16 -15.01 10.01 -21.58
C GLY A 16 -15.22 11.13 -20.57
N GLY A 17 -14.51 11.09 -19.44
CA GLY A 17 -14.65 12.22 -18.51
C GLY A 17 -14.17 11.96 -17.09
N ALA A 18 -12.94 11.46 -16.90
CA ALA A 18 -12.37 11.33 -15.57
C ALA A 18 -10.84 11.49 -15.57
N LEU A 19 -10.32 12.52 -16.21
CA LEU A 19 -8.88 12.87 -16.14
C LEU A 19 -8.65 14.36 -15.81
N ALA A 20 -9.60 15.03 -15.15
CA ALA A 20 -9.46 16.44 -14.75
C ALA A 20 -9.79 16.62 -13.27
N GLY A 21 -9.22 15.83 -12.38
CA GLY A 21 -9.51 15.90 -10.95
C GLY A 21 -8.34 15.69 -9.98
N VAL A 22 -7.10 15.77 -10.42
CA VAL A 22 -5.94 15.52 -9.53
C VAL A 22 -5.18 16.81 -9.14
N ALA A 23 -5.67 17.99 -9.47
CA ALA A 23 -4.94 19.25 -9.27
C ALA A 23 -5.42 20.09 -8.08
N LEU A 24 -6.16 19.57 -7.10
CA LEU A 24 -6.69 20.40 -5.98
C LEU A 24 -6.33 19.89 -4.57
N LEU A 25 -5.27 19.10 -4.40
CA LEU A 25 -4.75 18.77 -3.06
C LEU A 25 -3.46 19.51 -2.70
N ALA A 26 -3.07 20.51 -3.47
CA ALA A 26 -1.98 21.44 -3.15
C ALA A 26 -2.57 22.77 -2.67
N GLY A 27 -3.15 22.79 -1.48
CA GLY A 27 -3.63 24.07 -0.99
C GLY A 27 -4.40 23.96 0.31
N CYS A 28 -3.67 23.92 1.40
CA CYS A 28 -4.05 24.49 2.69
C CYS A 28 -2.83 24.46 3.61
N ASP A 29 -1.78 25.11 3.19
CA ASP A 29 -0.84 25.68 4.14
C ASP A 29 -0.86 27.20 3.96
N LEU A 30 -1.89 27.82 4.53
CA LEU A 30 -1.98 29.24 4.74
C LEU A 30 -1.93 29.46 6.25
N GLY A 31 -0.77 29.59 6.80
CA GLY A 31 -0.68 30.06 8.16
C GLY A 31 0.67 29.90 8.81
N SER A 32 1.40 30.97 8.76
CA SER A 32 2.41 31.41 9.73
C SER A 32 3.87 31.05 9.39
N ASP A 33 4.51 32.05 8.80
CA ASP A 33 5.94 32.30 8.95
C ASP A 33 6.30 32.36 10.45
N ASP A 34 6.92 31.33 10.98
CA ASP A 34 7.73 31.42 12.16
C ASP A 34 9.03 30.62 11.90
N PRO A 35 10.18 31.29 11.72
CA PRO A 35 11.48 30.64 11.54
C PRO A 35 12.06 30.22 12.90
N GLY A 36 11.27 29.54 13.69
CA GLY A 36 11.71 28.89 14.91
C GLY A 36 11.61 27.38 14.71
N SER A 37 12.73 26.75 14.32
CA SER A 37 12.87 25.30 14.40
C SER A 37 12.65 24.83 15.83
N ALA A 38 11.40 24.57 16.19
CA ALA A 38 11.11 23.83 17.39
C ALA A 38 11.80 22.45 17.25
N PRO A 39 12.59 22.02 18.21
CA PRO A 39 13.18 20.70 18.17
C PRO A 39 12.02 19.70 18.05
N THR A 40 12.10 18.82 17.06
CA THR A 40 11.20 17.67 16.98
C THR A 40 11.24 16.98 18.34
N PRO A 41 10.12 16.89 19.08
CA PRO A 41 10.15 16.20 20.35
C PRO A 41 10.73 14.80 20.14
N ALA A 42 11.71 14.43 20.93
CA ALA A 42 12.19 13.06 20.97
C ALA A 42 10.95 12.17 21.21
N ALA A 43 10.79 11.11 20.42
CA ALA A 43 9.70 10.18 20.58
C ALA A 43 9.71 9.68 22.03
N ASP A 44 8.61 9.90 22.73
CA ASP A 44 8.44 9.40 24.09
C ASP A 44 8.34 7.86 23.96
N PRO A 45 9.20 7.07 24.64
CA PRO A 45 9.14 5.63 24.57
C PRO A 45 7.82 5.06 25.11
N ASP A 46 7.06 5.83 25.90
CA ASP A 46 5.75 5.47 26.41
C ASP A 46 4.59 5.93 25.50
N ASP A 47 4.88 6.58 24.35
CA ASP A 47 3.85 6.95 23.39
C ASP A 47 3.25 5.69 22.74
N PRO A 48 1.92 5.47 22.84
CA PRO A 48 1.24 4.31 22.22
C PRO A 48 1.48 4.22 20.71
N ASP A 49 1.67 5.33 20.01
CA ASP A 49 1.98 5.36 18.58
C ASP A 49 3.39 4.80 18.30
N THR A 50 4.33 4.86 19.25
CA THR A 50 5.66 4.26 19.10
C THR A 50 5.58 2.75 18.95
N SER A 51 4.81 2.07 19.81
CA SER A 51 4.63 0.63 19.75
C SER A 51 3.89 0.18 18.47
N LEU A 52 2.92 0.99 18.00
CA LEU A 52 2.25 0.75 16.71
C LEU A 52 3.21 0.85 15.53
N VAL A 53 4.09 1.83 15.53
CA VAL A 53 5.12 2.00 14.48
C VAL A 53 6.08 0.83 14.48
N GLU A 54 6.56 0.39 15.64
CA GLU A 54 7.44 -0.77 15.75
C GLU A 54 6.80 -2.04 15.19
N GLU A 55 5.56 -2.34 15.56
CA GLU A 55 4.83 -3.49 15.04
C GLU A 55 4.65 -3.44 13.52
N VAL A 56 4.30 -2.27 12.98
CA VAL A 56 4.15 -2.07 11.54
C VAL A 56 5.50 -2.25 10.83
N VAL A 57 6.59 -1.73 11.37
CA VAL A 57 7.94 -1.89 10.82
C VAL A 57 8.35 -3.36 10.81
N ASP A 58 8.12 -4.09 11.88
CA ASP A 58 8.49 -5.52 11.97
C ASP A 58 7.69 -6.37 10.96
N ASP A 59 6.39 -6.12 10.83
CA ASP A 59 5.56 -6.80 9.83
C ASP A 59 5.98 -6.43 8.40
N LEU A 60 6.29 -5.17 8.15
CA LEU A 60 6.73 -4.68 6.84
C LEU A 60 8.09 -5.29 6.43
N VAL A 61 9.05 -5.35 7.35
CA VAL A 61 10.36 -6.00 7.13
C VAL A 61 10.18 -7.48 6.80
N ALA A 62 9.31 -8.19 7.53
CA ALA A 62 9.00 -9.60 7.27
C ALA A 62 8.32 -9.79 5.91
N THR A 63 7.43 -8.86 5.54
CA THR A 63 6.75 -8.87 4.23
C THR A 63 7.74 -8.65 3.09
N LEU A 64 8.58 -7.62 3.20
CA LEU A 64 9.62 -7.31 2.21
C LEU A 64 10.59 -8.49 2.03
N ALA A 65 10.96 -9.17 3.12
CA ALA A 65 11.83 -10.35 3.04
C ALA A 65 11.23 -11.48 2.18
N ILE A 66 9.91 -11.73 2.29
CA ILE A 66 9.21 -12.71 1.48
C ILE A 66 9.17 -12.27 0.00
N VAL A 67 8.81 -11.00 -0.26
CA VAL A 67 8.78 -10.44 -1.61
C VAL A 67 10.14 -10.57 -2.30
N GLU A 68 11.23 -10.21 -1.62
CA GLU A 68 12.58 -10.29 -2.14
C GLU A 68 13.02 -11.75 -2.38
N ALA A 69 12.73 -12.66 -1.46
CA ALA A 69 13.06 -14.07 -1.61
C ALA A 69 12.38 -14.69 -2.84
N VAL A 70 11.09 -14.38 -3.04
CA VAL A 70 10.33 -14.84 -4.22
C VAL A 70 10.85 -14.18 -5.50
N ARG A 71 11.09 -12.88 -5.48
CA ARG A 71 11.64 -12.12 -6.62
C ARG A 71 12.98 -12.67 -7.10
N HIS A 72 13.86 -13.05 -6.17
CA HIS A 72 15.16 -13.62 -6.51
C HIS A 72 15.07 -15.04 -7.07
N ARG A 73 14.12 -15.82 -6.57
CA ARG A 73 13.98 -17.24 -6.98
C ARG A 73 13.20 -17.40 -8.27
N HIS A 74 12.17 -16.60 -8.50
CA HIS A 74 11.26 -16.72 -9.65
C HIS A 74 11.45 -15.56 -10.63
N GLY A 75 12.26 -15.80 -11.67
CA GLY A 75 12.63 -14.77 -12.66
C GLY A 75 11.43 -14.15 -13.40
N SER A 76 10.37 -14.94 -13.64
CA SER A 76 9.12 -14.47 -14.26
C SER A 76 8.39 -13.40 -13.43
N LEU A 77 8.54 -13.41 -12.10
CA LEU A 77 7.91 -12.47 -11.18
C LEU A 77 8.80 -11.25 -10.85
N ARG A 78 10.07 -11.25 -11.32
CA ARG A 78 11.09 -10.28 -10.90
C ARG A 78 10.67 -8.83 -11.10
N ARG A 79 10.05 -8.49 -12.24
CA ARG A 79 9.66 -7.11 -12.53
C ARG A 79 8.51 -6.64 -11.63
N GLN A 80 7.44 -7.43 -11.55
CA GLN A 80 6.25 -7.06 -10.75
C GLN A 80 6.57 -6.95 -9.27
N LEU A 81 7.27 -7.94 -8.72
CA LEU A 81 7.69 -7.92 -7.32
C LEU A 81 8.78 -6.87 -7.04
N GLY A 82 9.51 -6.44 -8.07
CA GLY A 82 10.44 -5.31 -7.97
C GLY A 82 9.74 -3.99 -7.66
N GLU A 83 8.59 -3.71 -8.28
CA GLU A 83 7.79 -2.51 -7.99
C GLU A 83 7.18 -2.59 -6.58
N LEU A 84 6.66 -3.73 -6.19
CA LEU A 84 6.14 -3.96 -4.85
C LEU A 84 7.24 -3.76 -3.77
N ALA A 85 8.43 -4.29 -3.99
CA ALA A 85 9.57 -4.09 -3.08
C ALA A 85 9.98 -2.62 -2.95
N LYS A 86 9.87 -1.81 -4.02
CA LYS A 86 10.12 -0.37 -3.95
C LYS A 86 9.09 0.33 -3.07
N VAL A 87 7.81 -0.03 -3.18
CA VAL A 87 6.75 0.52 -2.33
C VAL A 87 7.05 0.23 -0.86
N HIS A 88 7.41 -1.00 -0.52
CA HIS A 88 7.74 -1.35 0.87
C HIS A 88 8.97 -0.61 1.42
N ARG A 89 10.00 -0.40 0.61
CA ARG A 89 11.16 0.40 1.03
C ARG A 89 10.79 1.87 1.28
N ALA A 90 9.95 2.45 0.41
CA ALA A 90 9.44 3.81 0.63
C ALA A 90 8.58 3.90 1.91
N HIS A 91 7.83 2.86 2.23
CA HIS A 91 7.07 2.78 3.49
C HIS A 91 8.01 2.74 4.71
N LEU A 92 9.08 1.93 4.68
CA LEU A 92 10.08 1.91 5.77
C LEU A 92 10.73 3.29 5.96
N GLU A 93 11.10 3.94 4.87
CA GLU A 93 11.65 5.29 4.90
C GLU A 93 10.66 6.30 5.51
N ALA A 94 9.39 6.26 5.10
CA ALA A 94 8.33 7.14 5.64
C ALA A 94 8.08 6.94 7.14
N LEU A 95 8.34 5.72 7.66
CA LEU A 95 8.28 5.40 9.10
C LEU A 95 9.60 5.72 9.83
N GLY A 96 10.59 6.31 9.15
CA GLY A 96 11.91 6.61 9.72
C GLY A 96 12.76 5.38 10.00
N SER A 97 12.38 4.20 9.48
CA SER A 97 13.09 2.95 9.69
C SER A 97 14.03 2.64 8.54
N LYS A 98 15.25 2.17 8.87
CA LYS A 98 16.17 1.61 7.88
C LYS A 98 15.79 0.16 7.59
N GLU A 99 15.86 -0.23 6.30
CA GLU A 99 15.67 -1.61 5.88
C GLU A 99 16.61 -2.53 6.69
N ARG A 100 16.05 -3.62 7.22
CA ARG A 100 16.82 -4.65 7.93
C ARG A 100 16.90 -5.90 7.05
N PRO A 101 18.01 -6.65 7.11
CA PRO A 101 18.09 -7.95 6.46
C PRO A 101 16.95 -8.84 6.95
N GLY A 102 16.06 -9.22 6.03
CA GLY A 102 14.96 -10.13 6.36
C GLY A 102 15.44 -11.56 6.55
N ARG A 103 14.61 -12.38 7.22
CA ARG A 103 14.82 -13.83 7.25
C ARG A 103 14.65 -14.41 5.84
N PRO A 104 15.39 -15.48 5.48
CA PRO A 104 15.12 -16.18 4.24
C PRO A 104 13.63 -16.56 4.16
N GLY A 105 12.98 -16.16 3.08
CA GLY A 105 11.58 -16.48 2.87
C GLY A 105 11.36 -17.99 2.68
N PRO A 106 10.11 -18.47 2.83
CA PRO A 106 9.78 -19.86 2.62
C PRO A 106 10.14 -20.32 1.20
N ARG A 107 10.47 -21.59 1.07
CA ARG A 107 10.71 -22.20 -0.24
C ARG A 107 9.36 -22.53 -0.87
N THR A 108 9.17 -22.07 -2.11
CA THR A 108 8.00 -22.38 -2.95
C THR A 108 8.45 -23.24 -4.14
N ALA A 109 7.61 -24.18 -4.55
CA ALA A 109 7.96 -25.12 -5.61
C ALA A 109 7.94 -24.41 -6.98
N ASP A 110 6.94 -23.60 -7.24
CA ASP A 110 6.76 -22.92 -8.51
C ASP A 110 6.36 -21.44 -8.35
N ALA A 111 6.22 -20.73 -9.48
CA ALA A 111 5.91 -19.31 -9.49
C ALA A 111 4.47 -19.00 -9.10
N ASP A 112 3.52 -19.90 -9.40
CA ASP A 112 2.10 -19.67 -9.07
C ASP A 112 1.91 -19.82 -7.54
N GLU A 113 2.49 -20.85 -6.91
CA GLU A 113 2.51 -21.00 -5.45
C GLU A 113 3.19 -19.81 -4.76
N ALA A 114 4.32 -19.36 -5.31
CA ALA A 114 5.05 -18.20 -4.81
C ALA A 114 4.22 -16.91 -4.87
N LEU A 115 3.52 -16.69 -5.98
CA LEU A 115 2.64 -15.54 -6.17
C LEU A 115 1.47 -15.58 -5.19
N ALA A 116 0.82 -16.73 -5.03
CA ALA A 116 -0.25 -16.92 -4.06
C ALA A 116 0.21 -16.64 -2.62
N LEU A 117 1.43 -17.06 -2.26
CA LEU A 117 2.04 -16.76 -0.96
C LEU A 117 2.21 -15.25 -0.77
N VAL A 118 2.79 -14.55 -1.77
CA VAL A 118 2.96 -13.09 -1.72
C VAL A 118 1.61 -12.40 -1.58
N ARG A 119 0.61 -12.73 -2.41
CA ARG A 119 -0.73 -12.13 -2.32
C ARG A 119 -1.36 -12.29 -0.93
N ARG A 120 -1.31 -13.49 -0.35
CA ARG A 120 -1.83 -13.73 1.01
C ARG A 120 -1.07 -12.92 2.06
N ARG A 121 0.24 -12.74 1.91
CA ARG A 121 1.05 -11.93 2.84
C ARG A 121 0.70 -10.45 2.72
N GLU A 122 0.62 -9.93 1.50
CA GLU A 122 0.24 -8.54 1.23
C GLU A 122 -1.16 -8.21 1.74
N GLN A 123 -2.13 -9.09 1.56
CA GLN A 123 -3.48 -8.91 2.10
C GLN A 123 -3.49 -8.84 3.64
N ARG A 124 -2.65 -9.64 4.32
CA ARG A 124 -2.52 -9.53 5.78
C ARG A 124 -1.86 -8.23 6.19
N HIS A 125 -0.79 -7.83 5.50
CA HIS A 125 -0.10 -6.57 5.74
C HIS A 125 -1.03 -5.37 5.52
N GLN A 126 -1.82 -5.37 4.44
CA GLN A 126 -2.81 -4.32 4.18
C GLN A 126 -3.83 -4.20 5.31
N ARG A 127 -4.36 -5.33 5.81
CA ARG A 127 -5.28 -5.31 6.95
C ARG A 127 -4.62 -4.76 8.21
N LEU A 128 -3.41 -5.19 8.52
CA LEU A 128 -2.65 -4.65 9.65
C LEU A 128 -2.54 -3.12 9.56
N LEU A 129 -2.12 -2.59 8.41
CA LEU A 129 -2.01 -1.15 8.18
C LEU A 129 -3.34 -0.42 8.43
N THR A 130 -4.46 -0.99 7.96
CA THR A 130 -5.80 -0.42 8.17
C THR A 130 -6.16 -0.43 9.64
N ASP A 131 -5.95 -1.55 10.34
CA ASP A 131 -6.28 -1.70 11.76
C ASP A 131 -5.44 -0.73 12.62
N ARG A 132 -4.15 -0.58 12.31
CA ARG A 132 -3.25 0.36 13.02
C ARG A 132 -3.54 1.82 12.68
N ALA A 133 -4.01 2.12 11.47
CA ALA A 133 -4.46 3.47 11.13
C ALA A 133 -5.66 3.92 11.98
N VAL A 134 -6.56 2.99 12.30
CA VAL A 134 -7.72 3.26 13.18
C VAL A 134 -7.31 3.41 14.65
N GLN A 135 -6.27 2.70 15.09
CA GLN A 135 -5.79 2.73 16.48
C GLN A 135 -4.85 3.89 16.77
N ALA A 136 -4.22 4.47 15.74
CA ALA A 136 -3.27 5.57 15.90
C ALA A 136 -3.91 6.79 16.56
N GLN A 137 -3.26 7.31 17.60
CA GLN A 137 -3.71 8.53 18.30
C GLN A 137 -3.31 9.78 17.55
N SER A 138 -2.15 9.78 16.88
CA SER A 138 -1.72 10.86 16.01
C SER A 138 -2.45 10.81 14.66
N GLY A 139 -3.20 11.86 14.33
CA GLY A 139 -3.84 11.98 13.02
C GLY A 139 -2.85 12.01 11.85
N ARG A 140 -1.58 12.36 12.08
CA ARG A 140 -0.51 12.25 11.09
C ARG A 140 -0.16 10.79 10.83
N LEU A 141 0.03 9.99 11.88
CA LEU A 141 0.31 8.55 11.75
C LEU A 141 -0.88 7.82 11.12
N ALA A 142 -2.11 8.10 11.58
CA ALA A 142 -3.32 7.52 10.99
C ALA A 142 -3.39 7.72 9.47
N ARG A 143 -3.16 8.95 8.99
CA ARG A 143 -3.15 9.26 7.55
C ARG A 143 -2.02 8.54 6.80
N LEU A 144 -0.82 8.46 7.40
CA LEU A 144 0.31 7.75 6.82
C LEU A 144 -0.03 6.27 6.63
N LEU A 145 -0.47 5.58 7.68
CA LEU A 145 -0.81 4.16 7.62
C LEU A 145 -1.96 3.88 6.66
N ALA A 146 -2.99 4.74 6.61
CA ALA A 146 -4.07 4.61 5.64
C ALA A 146 -3.57 4.76 4.19
N SER A 147 -2.66 5.71 3.93
CA SER A 147 -2.06 5.88 2.59
C SER A 147 -1.21 4.68 2.19
N MET A 148 -0.46 4.11 3.12
CA MET A 148 0.32 2.89 2.91
C MET A 148 -0.60 1.69 2.59
N SER A 149 -1.70 1.52 3.34
CA SER A 149 -2.71 0.49 3.04
C SER A 149 -3.30 0.64 1.64
N ALA A 150 -3.62 1.86 1.22
CA ALA A 150 -4.13 2.15 -0.12
C ALA A 150 -3.09 1.81 -1.21
N ALA A 151 -1.81 2.13 -0.99
CA ALA A 151 -0.74 1.79 -1.93
C ALA A 151 -0.57 0.27 -2.07
N VAL A 152 -0.64 -0.49 -0.97
CA VAL A 152 -0.61 -1.97 -1.02
C VAL A 152 -1.83 -2.52 -1.77
N ALA A 153 -3.02 -1.96 -1.56
CA ALA A 153 -4.23 -2.35 -2.29
C ALA A 153 -4.08 -2.15 -3.81
N GLN A 154 -3.48 -1.03 -4.24
CA GLN A 154 -3.18 -0.77 -5.64
C GLN A 154 -2.20 -1.80 -6.22
N GLN A 155 -1.15 -2.16 -5.49
CA GLN A 155 -0.21 -3.19 -5.91
C GLN A 155 -0.89 -4.57 -6.02
N LEU A 156 -1.74 -4.94 -5.07
CA LEU A 156 -2.53 -6.17 -5.12
C LEU A 156 -3.45 -6.24 -6.34
N ALA A 157 -4.03 -5.11 -6.75
CA ALA A 157 -4.92 -5.05 -7.92
C ALA A 157 -4.20 -5.29 -9.24
N VAL A 158 -2.91 -4.94 -9.34
CA VAL A 158 -2.10 -5.12 -10.56
C VAL A 158 -1.25 -6.39 -10.55
N LEU A 159 -1.14 -7.09 -9.42
CA LEU A 159 -0.50 -8.40 -9.37
C LEU A 159 -1.33 -9.42 -10.16
N PRO A 160 -0.70 -10.31 -10.95
CA PRO A 160 -1.41 -11.36 -11.66
C PRO A 160 -2.28 -12.19 -10.71
N LEU A 161 -3.47 -12.57 -11.16
CA LEU A 161 -4.28 -13.57 -10.45
C LEU A 161 -3.59 -14.91 -10.55
N ASP A 162 -3.65 -15.71 -9.50
CA ASP A 162 -3.22 -17.10 -9.60
C ASP A 162 -4.20 -17.91 -10.47
N LYS A 163 -3.76 -19.07 -10.96
CA LYS A 163 -4.61 -19.89 -11.84
C LYS A 163 -5.81 -20.54 -11.14
N GLY A 164 -5.82 -20.53 -9.81
CA GLY A 164 -6.91 -21.05 -9.00
C GLY A 164 -8.09 -20.09 -8.82
N ASP A 165 -7.91 -18.82 -9.17
CA ASP A 165 -8.94 -17.76 -9.05
C ASP A 165 -9.72 -17.49 -10.37
N ARG A 166 -9.56 -18.37 -11.39
CA ARG A 166 -10.27 -18.25 -12.68
C ARG A 166 -11.39 -19.26 -12.82
#